data_0ca8204a06981f40b251920707c31a5f
#
_entry.id   0ca8204a06981f40b251920707c31a5f
#
_cell.length_a   1.000
_cell.length_b   1.000
_cell.length_c   1.000
_cell.angle_alpha   90.00
_cell.angle_beta   90.00
_cell.angle_gamma   90.00
#
_symmetry.space_group_name_H-M   'P 1'
#
loop_
_entity.id
_entity.type
_entity.pdbx_description
1 polymer ?
#
loop_
_entity_poly.entity_id
_entity_poly.type
_entity_poly.pdbx_seq_one_letter_code
_entity_poly.pdbx_strand_id
1 'polypeptide(L)'
;MSILDTEEVLDNYFKAEPNSKIALIDADTIVYNACLASEYQQYNTETGEDEWHTNLQDCIEHAEGKIQLILEQTGCCGVYLAFSAPTKNTFRVTQVAESYKSNRAGTRYPLGIKECKEALLESYVGEIATEVEADDIVVSMYTPNNYILCCVDKDVYNSVQGKHWNYYQRAAYSRMTRQGMQSYESIPAQFVETTEAEANYWPYYQCITGDSTDGIPGAKGVG
;
A
#
# COMPACT_ATOMS: atom_id res chain seq x y z
N MET A 1 15.62 -6.13 12.31
CA MET A 1 16.15 -7.33 11.60
C MET A 1 17.08 -6.83 10.51
N SER A 2 18.25 -7.44 10.29
CA SER A 2 19.15 -7.01 9.19
C SER A 2 18.65 -7.56 7.85
N ILE A 3 19.06 -6.95 6.72
CA ILE A 3 18.69 -7.43 5.37
C ILE A 3 19.11 -8.90 5.17
N LEU A 4 20.28 -9.28 5.72
CA LEU A 4 20.77 -10.67 5.66
C LEU A 4 19.86 -11.65 6.40
N ASP A 5 19.29 -11.23 7.56
CA ASP A 5 18.34 -12.07 8.30
C ASP A 5 17.02 -12.26 7.53
N THR A 6 16.63 -11.24 6.75
CA THR A 6 15.42 -11.27 5.90
C THR A 6 15.56 -12.28 4.75
N GLU A 7 16.70 -12.27 4.02
CA GLU A 7 16.96 -13.22 2.94
C GLU A 7 16.96 -14.67 3.44
N GLU A 8 17.59 -14.92 4.59
CA GLU A 8 17.60 -16.26 5.19
C GLU A 8 16.20 -16.75 5.57
N VAL A 9 15.36 -15.87 6.12
CA VAL A 9 13.96 -16.22 6.46
C VAL A 9 13.16 -16.54 5.19
N LEU A 10 13.26 -15.72 4.15
CA LEU A 10 12.59 -15.94 2.87
C LEU A 10 13.06 -17.25 2.21
N ASP A 11 14.36 -17.50 2.19
CA ASP A 11 14.95 -18.75 1.67
C ASP A 11 14.43 -19.99 2.44
N ASN A 12 14.23 -19.88 3.75
CA ASN A 12 13.68 -20.96 4.55
C ASN A 12 12.20 -21.22 4.23
N TYR A 13 11.40 -20.21 3.96
CA TYR A 13 10.03 -20.37 3.45
C TYR A 13 10.02 -21.15 2.13
N PHE A 14 10.82 -20.78 1.13
CA PHE A 14 10.88 -21.45 -0.16
C PHE A 14 11.42 -22.90 -0.07
N LYS A 15 12.30 -23.18 0.90
CA LYS A 15 12.77 -24.55 1.14
C LYS A 15 11.72 -25.42 1.80
N ALA A 16 10.93 -24.86 2.71
CA ALA A 16 9.88 -25.59 3.42
C ALA A 16 8.68 -25.89 2.52
N GLU A 17 8.33 -24.97 1.63
CA GLU A 17 7.16 -25.02 0.75
C GLU A 17 7.52 -24.68 -0.70
N PRO A 18 8.20 -25.59 -1.43
CA PRO A 18 8.83 -25.28 -2.73
C PRO A 18 7.89 -24.81 -3.83
N ASN A 19 6.58 -25.07 -3.72
CA ASN A 19 5.58 -24.64 -4.71
C ASN A 19 4.68 -23.51 -4.20
N SER A 20 4.94 -23.02 -3.00
CA SER A 20 4.17 -21.93 -2.40
C SER A 20 4.81 -20.59 -2.72
N LYS A 21 3.98 -19.55 -2.69
CA LYS A 21 4.43 -18.18 -2.91
C LYS A 21 4.30 -17.37 -1.62
N ILE A 22 5.07 -16.29 -1.56
CA ILE A 22 4.97 -15.28 -0.51
C ILE A 22 4.14 -14.10 -1.04
N ALA A 23 3.24 -13.59 -0.20
CA ALA A 23 2.54 -12.35 -0.48
C ALA A 23 3.50 -11.18 -0.27
N LEU A 24 3.88 -10.52 -1.35
CA LEU A 24 4.72 -9.32 -1.34
C LEU A 24 3.80 -8.10 -1.30
N ILE A 25 3.67 -7.46 -0.15
CA ILE A 25 2.61 -6.49 0.12
C ILE A 25 3.17 -5.07 0.18
N ASP A 26 2.67 -4.16 -0.68
CA ASP A 26 2.69 -2.73 -0.39
C ASP A 26 1.69 -2.46 0.73
N ALA A 27 2.20 -2.29 1.94
CA ALA A 27 1.39 -2.30 3.15
C ALA A 27 1.02 -0.91 3.69
N ASP A 28 1.44 0.17 3.03
CA ASP A 28 1.12 1.54 3.47
C ASP A 28 -0.37 1.80 3.56
N THR A 29 -1.13 1.37 2.54
CA THR A 29 -2.59 1.52 2.51
C THR A 29 -3.28 0.70 3.60
N ILE A 30 -2.74 -0.46 3.96
CA ILE A 30 -3.29 -1.30 5.04
C ILE A 30 -3.19 -0.57 6.36
N VAL A 31 -1.98 -0.09 6.71
CA VAL A 31 -1.75 0.63 7.96
C VAL A 31 -2.50 1.95 8.00
N TYR A 32 -2.52 2.71 6.89
CA TYR A 32 -3.28 3.95 6.81
C TYR A 32 -4.78 3.72 7.14
N ASN A 33 -5.40 2.73 6.50
CA ASN A 33 -6.82 2.44 6.70
C ASN A 33 -7.11 1.87 8.10
N ALA A 34 -6.21 1.03 8.64
CA ALA A 34 -6.33 0.48 9.98
C ALA A 34 -6.29 1.59 11.03
N CYS A 35 -5.31 2.50 10.95
CA CYS A 35 -5.20 3.63 11.86
C CYS A 35 -6.38 4.61 11.71
N LEU A 36 -6.81 4.90 10.48
CA LEU A 36 -7.96 5.77 10.24
C LEU A 36 -9.26 5.20 10.83
N ALA A 37 -9.45 3.87 10.77
CA ALA A 37 -10.62 3.21 11.33
C ALA A 37 -10.60 3.13 12.86
N SER A 38 -9.43 3.27 13.48
CA SER A 38 -9.23 3.18 14.94
C SER A 38 -9.18 4.54 15.62
N GLU A 39 -9.28 5.63 14.86
CA GLU A 39 -9.33 6.97 15.42
C GLU A 39 -10.72 7.35 15.90
N TYR A 40 -10.76 8.15 16.97
CA TYR A 40 -11.97 8.77 17.48
C TYR A 40 -11.69 10.19 18.00
N GLN A 41 -12.72 11.02 18.06
CA GLN A 41 -12.64 12.34 18.69
C GLN A 41 -13.14 12.26 20.12
N GLN A 42 -12.44 12.94 21.03
CA GLN A 42 -12.84 13.12 22.41
C GLN A 42 -12.75 14.60 22.77
N TYR A 43 -13.81 15.09 23.39
CA TYR A 43 -13.84 16.48 23.87
C TYR A 43 -12.91 16.63 25.08
N ASN A 44 -11.94 17.52 24.96
CA ASN A 44 -11.06 17.91 26.06
C ASN A 44 -11.68 19.08 26.84
N THR A 45 -12.07 18.83 28.09
CA THR A 45 -12.69 19.85 28.96
C THR A 45 -11.73 20.95 29.42
N GLU A 46 -10.41 20.71 29.33
CA GLU A 46 -9.41 21.71 29.73
C GLU A 46 -9.13 22.71 28.61
N THR A 47 -9.05 22.21 27.35
CA THR A 47 -8.82 23.06 26.18
C THR A 47 -10.10 23.61 25.57
N GLY A 48 -11.24 22.95 25.78
CA GLY A 48 -12.53 23.29 25.19
C GLY A 48 -12.64 22.84 23.70
N GLU A 49 -11.79 21.95 23.23
CA GLU A 49 -11.71 21.50 21.85
C GLU A 49 -11.83 19.97 21.75
N ASP A 50 -12.24 19.49 20.57
CA ASP A 50 -12.20 18.06 20.25
C ASP A 50 -10.78 17.66 19.83
N GLU A 51 -10.24 16.65 20.49
CA GLU A 51 -8.92 16.08 20.20
C GLU A 51 -9.05 14.70 19.58
N TRP A 52 -8.14 14.42 18.63
CA TRP A 52 -8.06 13.08 18.02
C TRP A 52 -7.25 12.14 18.89
N HIS A 53 -7.79 10.96 19.07
CA HIS A 53 -7.16 9.84 19.79
C HIS A 53 -7.18 8.59 18.92
N THR A 54 -6.29 7.65 19.21
CA THR A 54 -6.29 6.33 18.60
C THR A 54 -5.95 5.25 19.62
N ASN A 55 -6.45 4.05 19.38
CA ASN A 55 -6.02 2.87 20.10
C ASN A 55 -5.03 2.10 19.20
N LEU A 56 -3.77 2.06 19.58
CA LEU A 56 -2.73 1.39 18.80
C LEU A 56 -2.99 -0.13 18.65
N GLN A 57 -3.55 -0.77 19.67
CA GLN A 57 -3.88 -2.18 19.60
C GLN A 57 -4.95 -2.45 18.53
N ASP A 58 -5.99 -1.61 18.44
CA ASP A 58 -7.01 -1.72 17.41
C ASP A 58 -6.42 -1.49 16.01
N CYS A 59 -5.46 -0.55 15.87
CA CYS A 59 -4.74 -0.34 14.61
C CYS A 59 -4.02 -1.61 14.17
N ILE A 60 -3.29 -2.24 15.09
CA ILE A 60 -2.53 -3.48 14.81
C ILE A 60 -3.49 -4.61 14.43
N GLU A 61 -4.53 -4.85 15.21
CA GLU A 61 -5.52 -5.91 14.96
C GLU A 61 -6.24 -5.75 13.62
N HIS A 62 -6.62 -4.52 13.24
CA HIS A 62 -7.20 -4.24 11.94
C HIS A 62 -6.22 -4.51 10.79
N ALA A 63 -4.96 -4.09 10.94
CA ALA A 63 -3.92 -4.33 9.94
C ALA A 63 -3.62 -5.83 9.78
N GLU A 64 -3.45 -6.54 10.90
CA GLU A 64 -3.23 -8.00 10.91
C GLU A 64 -4.41 -8.76 10.31
N GLY A 65 -5.64 -8.38 10.65
CA GLY A 65 -6.84 -8.96 10.05
C GLY A 65 -6.85 -8.83 8.52
N LYS A 66 -6.38 -7.69 7.98
CA LYS A 66 -6.26 -7.51 6.54
C LYS A 66 -5.14 -8.35 5.92
N ILE A 67 -4.01 -8.46 6.59
CA ILE A 67 -2.87 -9.30 6.16
C ILE A 67 -3.29 -10.78 6.12
N GLN A 68 -3.96 -11.28 7.16
CA GLN A 68 -4.47 -12.63 7.20
C GLN A 68 -5.47 -12.92 6.09
N LEU A 69 -6.38 -11.98 5.84
CA LEU A 69 -7.33 -12.10 4.73
C LEU A 69 -6.63 -12.21 3.36
N ILE A 70 -5.56 -11.44 3.15
CA ILE A 70 -4.74 -11.54 1.93
C ILE A 70 -4.11 -12.93 1.82
N LEU A 71 -3.52 -13.45 2.89
CA LEU A 71 -2.94 -14.80 2.90
C LEU A 71 -3.98 -15.88 2.58
N GLU A 72 -5.16 -15.82 3.19
CA GLU A 72 -6.27 -16.75 2.92
C GLU A 72 -6.74 -16.69 1.46
N GLN A 73 -6.88 -15.50 0.91
CA GLN A 73 -7.40 -15.29 -0.44
C GLN A 73 -6.37 -15.60 -1.54
N THR A 74 -5.09 -15.43 -1.26
CA THR A 74 -4.00 -15.72 -2.22
C THR A 74 -3.47 -17.14 -2.10
N GLY A 75 -3.64 -17.79 -0.94
CA GLY A 75 -3.03 -19.08 -0.63
C GLY A 75 -1.52 -19.02 -0.44
N CYS A 76 -0.97 -17.83 -0.16
CA CYS A 76 0.46 -17.67 0.12
C CYS A 76 0.83 -18.29 1.47
N CYS A 77 2.05 -18.86 1.55
CA CYS A 77 2.56 -19.49 2.77
C CYS A 77 3.20 -18.52 3.76
N GLY A 78 3.46 -17.29 3.34
CA GLY A 78 4.06 -16.24 4.14
C GLY A 78 3.84 -14.87 3.53
N VAL A 79 4.35 -13.84 4.21
CA VAL A 79 4.18 -12.44 3.82
C VAL A 79 5.49 -11.68 3.97
N TYR A 80 5.70 -10.72 3.08
CA TYR A 80 6.70 -9.67 3.20
C TYR A 80 6.00 -8.32 3.15
N LEU A 81 6.20 -7.48 4.16
CA LEU A 81 5.59 -6.16 4.27
C LEU A 81 6.58 -5.07 3.85
N ALA A 82 6.27 -4.33 2.81
CA ALA A 82 7.02 -3.15 2.43
C ALA A 82 6.29 -1.89 2.87
N PHE A 83 7.01 -0.98 3.50
CA PHE A 83 6.52 0.33 3.91
C PHE A 83 7.40 1.45 3.33
N SER A 84 6.77 2.50 2.85
CA SER A 84 7.46 3.68 2.33
C SER A 84 8.24 4.44 3.39
N ALA A 85 9.35 5.04 2.97
CA ALA A 85 10.01 6.12 3.68
C ALA A 85 9.06 7.30 3.88
N PRO A 86 9.29 8.15 4.90
CA PRO A 86 8.60 9.44 4.97
C PRO A 86 8.79 10.22 3.65
N THR A 87 7.71 10.73 3.05
CA THR A 87 7.72 11.35 1.70
C THR A 87 8.87 12.34 1.51
N LYS A 88 9.14 13.18 2.51
CA LYS A 88 10.24 14.17 2.47
C LYS A 88 11.65 13.56 2.35
N ASN A 89 11.81 12.28 2.65
CA ASN A 89 13.08 11.57 2.62
C ASN A 89 13.25 10.77 1.32
N THR A 90 12.18 10.61 0.52
CA THR A 90 12.26 9.82 -0.71
C THR A 90 13.16 10.51 -1.74
N PHE A 91 13.87 9.71 -2.55
CA PHE A 91 14.71 10.24 -3.63
C PHE A 91 13.90 11.06 -4.63
N ARG A 92 12.60 10.76 -4.79
CA ARG A 92 11.70 11.52 -5.65
C ARG A 92 11.61 12.99 -5.23
N VAL A 93 11.57 13.26 -3.93
CA VAL A 93 11.57 14.63 -3.38
C VAL A 93 12.97 15.22 -3.33
N THR A 94 13.96 14.44 -2.87
CA THR A 94 15.29 14.97 -2.59
C THR A 94 16.17 15.16 -3.82
N GLN A 95 15.92 14.39 -4.90
CA GLN A 95 16.80 14.35 -6.07
C GLN A 95 16.07 14.64 -7.40
N VAL A 96 14.75 14.41 -7.49
CA VAL A 96 14.01 14.54 -8.75
C VAL A 96 13.16 15.79 -8.79
N ALA A 97 12.21 15.96 -7.89
CA ALA A 97 11.31 17.09 -7.85
C ALA A 97 10.81 17.38 -6.43
N GLU A 98 11.22 18.52 -5.87
CA GLU A 98 10.77 18.96 -4.54
C GLU A 98 9.22 19.10 -4.45
N SER A 99 8.57 19.34 -5.57
CA SER A 99 7.11 19.45 -5.69
C SER A 99 6.38 18.10 -5.75
N TYR A 100 7.09 16.97 -5.75
CA TYR A 100 6.48 15.64 -5.77
C TYR A 100 5.54 15.45 -4.57
N LYS A 101 4.30 15.05 -4.84
CA LYS A 101 3.23 14.91 -3.82
C LYS A 101 2.94 16.17 -2.99
N SER A 102 3.36 17.37 -3.44
CA SER A 102 3.11 18.62 -2.72
C SER A 102 1.63 18.98 -2.58
N ASN A 103 0.79 18.45 -3.47
CA ASN A 103 -0.68 18.53 -3.40
C ASN A 103 -1.27 17.84 -2.16
N ARG A 104 -0.51 16.98 -1.48
CA ARG A 104 -0.88 16.34 -0.21
C ARG A 104 -0.46 17.17 1.02
N ALA A 105 0.20 18.31 0.81
CA ALA A 105 0.60 19.20 1.90
C ALA A 105 -0.65 19.69 2.68
N GLY A 106 -0.60 19.58 4.00
CA GLY A 106 -1.74 19.94 4.85
C GLY A 106 -2.80 18.82 5.05
N THR A 107 -2.66 17.69 4.38
CA THR A 107 -3.51 16.52 4.68
C THR A 107 -3.14 15.96 6.06
N ARG A 108 -4.14 15.83 6.94
CA ARG A 108 -3.94 15.17 8.23
C ARG A 108 -3.76 13.66 8.01
N TYR A 109 -2.69 13.13 8.54
CA TYR A 109 -2.48 11.68 8.61
C TYR A 109 -3.11 11.11 9.87
N PRO A 110 -3.60 9.86 9.83
CA PRO A 110 -4.04 9.16 11.02
C PRO A 110 -2.94 9.04 12.09
N LEU A 111 -3.38 8.99 13.35
CA LEU A 111 -2.48 8.75 14.47
C LEU A 111 -2.03 7.29 14.51
N GLY A 112 -0.83 7.03 15.03
CA GLY A 112 -0.33 5.67 15.27
C GLY A 112 0.26 4.95 14.05
N ILE A 113 0.36 5.59 12.87
CA ILE A 113 0.89 4.95 11.66
C ILE A 113 2.31 4.42 11.88
N LYS A 114 3.20 5.21 12.47
CA LYS A 114 4.60 4.81 12.69
C LYS A 114 4.68 3.63 13.65
N GLU A 115 4.02 3.74 14.79
CA GLU A 115 3.97 2.73 15.84
C GLU A 115 3.35 1.42 15.34
N CYS A 116 2.29 1.51 14.52
CA CYS A 116 1.66 0.35 13.90
C CYS A 116 2.61 -0.37 12.91
N LYS A 117 3.34 0.38 12.06
CA LYS A 117 4.36 -0.20 11.16
C LYS A 117 5.46 -0.92 11.95
N GLU A 118 5.98 -0.29 13.00
CA GLU A 118 7.03 -0.86 13.85
C GLU A 118 6.54 -2.14 14.54
N ALA A 119 5.32 -2.14 15.10
CA ALA A 119 4.73 -3.32 15.75
C ALA A 119 4.50 -4.48 14.76
N LEU A 120 4.02 -4.20 13.55
CA LEU A 120 3.87 -5.23 12.52
C LEU A 120 5.20 -5.88 12.14
N LEU A 121 6.30 -5.12 12.11
CA LEU A 121 7.63 -5.66 11.82
C LEU A 121 8.27 -6.44 12.97
N GLU A 122 7.68 -6.41 14.17
CA GLU A 122 8.03 -7.35 15.24
C GLU A 122 7.48 -8.76 14.97
N SER A 123 6.35 -8.86 14.26
CA SER A 123 5.63 -10.11 14.01
C SER A 123 5.79 -10.65 12.57
N TYR A 124 6.07 -9.79 11.62
CA TYR A 124 6.15 -10.13 10.19
C TYR A 124 7.50 -9.74 9.59
N VAL A 125 7.90 -10.49 8.56
CA VAL A 125 9.07 -10.13 7.75
C VAL A 125 8.74 -8.92 6.89
N GLY A 126 9.65 -7.96 6.83
CA GLY A 126 9.45 -6.74 6.03
C GLY A 126 10.42 -5.65 6.40
N GLU A 127 10.22 -4.47 5.83
CA GLU A 127 11.04 -3.28 6.09
C GLU A 127 10.27 -1.97 5.97
N ILE A 128 10.76 -0.94 6.65
CA ILE A 128 10.42 0.46 6.37
C ILE A 128 11.59 1.05 5.59
N ALA A 129 11.31 1.51 4.37
CA ALA A 129 12.32 2.14 3.53
C ALA A 129 12.89 3.42 4.17
N THR A 130 14.10 3.79 3.77
CA THR A 130 14.75 5.03 4.22
C THR A 130 14.69 6.15 3.20
N GLU A 131 14.72 5.81 1.88
CA GLU A 131 14.82 6.77 0.78
C GLU A 131 13.93 6.45 -0.42
N VAL A 132 13.22 5.30 -0.39
CA VAL A 132 12.32 4.85 -1.47
C VAL A 132 10.90 4.68 -0.95
N GLU A 133 9.96 4.45 -1.86
CA GLU A 133 8.58 4.13 -1.51
C GLU A 133 8.38 2.59 -1.49
N ALA A 134 7.31 2.13 -0.87
CA ALA A 134 6.99 0.69 -0.79
C ALA A 134 6.83 0.05 -2.17
N ASP A 135 6.28 0.80 -3.12
CA ASP A 135 6.15 0.40 -4.52
C ASP A 135 7.50 0.06 -5.18
N ASP A 136 8.55 0.85 -4.92
CA ASP A 136 9.90 0.58 -5.42
C ASP A 136 10.45 -0.74 -4.86
N ILE A 137 10.22 -1.01 -3.57
CA ILE A 137 10.66 -2.24 -2.91
C ILE A 137 9.95 -3.44 -3.56
N VAL A 138 8.61 -3.44 -3.58
CA VAL A 138 7.85 -4.60 -4.04
C VAL A 138 8.08 -4.88 -5.52
N VAL A 139 8.24 -3.85 -6.36
CA VAL A 139 8.56 -4.02 -7.78
C VAL A 139 9.97 -4.59 -7.97
N SER A 140 10.97 -4.11 -7.20
CA SER A 140 12.35 -4.59 -7.31
C SER A 140 12.54 -6.03 -6.84
N MET A 141 11.79 -6.46 -5.82
CA MET A 141 11.85 -7.83 -5.28
C MET A 141 11.03 -8.83 -6.07
N TYR A 142 10.04 -8.36 -6.83
CA TYR A 142 9.05 -9.23 -7.44
C TYR A 142 9.66 -10.19 -8.47
N THR A 143 9.36 -11.47 -8.30
CA THR A 143 9.55 -12.51 -9.29
C THR A 143 8.30 -13.38 -9.38
N PRO A 144 7.74 -13.65 -10.58
CA PRO A 144 6.48 -14.35 -10.74
C PRO A 144 6.42 -15.75 -10.13
N ASN A 145 7.58 -16.40 -9.98
CA ASN A 145 7.68 -17.75 -9.44
C ASN A 145 7.58 -17.78 -7.91
N ASN A 146 8.11 -16.76 -7.22
CA ASN A 146 8.28 -16.74 -5.79
C ASN A 146 7.21 -15.91 -5.07
N TYR A 147 6.64 -14.91 -5.75
CA TYR A 147 5.77 -13.94 -5.11
C TYR A 147 4.42 -13.81 -5.80
N ILE A 148 3.41 -13.44 -5.01
CA ILE A 148 2.20 -12.73 -5.47
C ILE A 148 2.33 -11.30 -4.99
N LEU A 149 2.42 -10.35 -5.93
CA LEU A 149 2.41 -8.93 -5.61
C LEU A 149 1.01 -8.52 -5.17
N CYS A 150 0.91 -7.95 -3.97
CA CYS A 150 -0.35 -7.55 -3.33
C CYS A 150 -0.35 -6.04 -3.12
N CYS A 151 -1.12 -5.30 -3.90
CA CYS A 151 -1.22 -3.84 -3.81
C CYS A 151 -2.58 -3.35 -4.28
N VAL A 152 -2.91 -2.11 -4.00
CA VAL A 152 -4.12 -1.44 -4.51
C VAL A 152 -3.81 -0.49 -5.66
N ASP A 153 -2.56 -0.08 -5.81
CA ASP A 153 -2.14 0.85 -6.83
C ASP A 153 -1.96 0.14 -8.18
N LYS A 154 -2.69 0.66 -9.18
CA LYS A 154 -2.59 0.16 -10.57
C LYS A 154 -1.21 0.38 -11.17
N ASP A 155 -0.50 1.43 -10.74
CA ASP A 155 0.80 1.78 -11.29
C ASP A 155 1.87 0.77 -10.84
N VAL A 156 1.68 0.16 -9.69
CA VAL A 156 2.51 -0.92 -9.18
C VAL A 156 2.27 -2.23 -9.94
N TYR A 157 1.03 -2.75 -9.97
CA TYR A 157 0.79 -4.05 -10.60
C TYR A 157 0.86 -4.02 -12.13
N ASN A 158 0.65 -2.86 -12.78
CA ASN A 158 0.83 -2.74 -14.23
C ASN A 158 2.31 -2.58 -14.65
N SER A 159 3.22 -2.30 -13.73
CA SER A 159 4.65 -2.12 -14.04
C SER A 159 5.44 -3.43 -14.14
N VAL A 160 4.86 -4.54 -13.70
CA VAL A 160 5.52 -5.86 -13.71
C VAL A 160 4.59 -6.95 -14.25
N GLN A 161 5.16 -7.83 -15.08
CA GLN A 161 4.42 -8.98 -15.62
C GLN A 161 4.05 -9.98 -14.53
N GLY A 162 2.81 -10.45 -14.51
CA GLY A 162 2.41 -11.57 -13.65
C GLY A 162 0.97 -11.50 -13.18
N LYS A 163 0.67 -12.35 -12.20
CA LYS A 163 -0.63 -12.41 -11.55
C LYS A 163 -0.52 -11.76 -10.18
N HIS A 164 -1.20 -10.64 -10.01
CA HIS A 164 -1.14 -9.78 -8.84
C HIS A 164 -2.46 -9.84 -8.07
N TRP A 165 -2.41 -9.58 -6.77
CA TRP A 165 -3.59 -9.50 -5.94
C TRP A 165 -3.93 -8.04 -5.61
N ASN A 166 -4.99 -7.51 -6.21
CA ASN A 166 -5.54 -6.22 -5.80
C ASN A 166 -6.47 -6.46 -4.60
N TYR A 167 -5.99 -6.11 -3.42
CA TYR A 167 -6.74 -6.29 -2.16
C TYR A 167 -7.71 -5.14 -1.86
N TYR A 168 -7.85 -4.17 -2.78
CA TYR A 168 -8.89 -3.15 -2.64
C TYR A 168 -10.27 -3.79 -2.70
N GLN A 169 -11.08 -3.46 -1.70
CA GLN A 169 -12.48 -3.88 -1.66
C GLN A 169 -13.35 -2.77 -1.12
N ARG A 170 -14.57 -2.71 -1.58
CA ARG A 170 -15.55 -1.74 -1.14
C ARG A 170 -16.94 -2.38 -1.12
N ALA A 171 -17.67 -2.26 0.00
CA ALA A 171 -19.07 -2.65 0.05
C ALA A 171 -19.94 -1.74 -0.84
N ALA A 172 -21.08 -2.25 -1.30
CA ALA A 172 -22.08 -1.42 -1.95
C ALA A 172 -22.57 -0.33 -0.99
N TYR A 173 -22.74 0.88 -1.49
CA TYR A 173 -23.27 1.99 -0.71
C TYR A 173 -24.09 2.93 -1.59
N SER A 174 -24.95 3.74 -0.95
CA SER A 174 -25.67 4.82 -1.63
C SER A 174 -25.34 6.16 -0.98
N ARG A 175 -25.19 7.19 -1.80
CA ARG A 175 -24.86 8.54 -1.37
C ARG A 175 -25.81 9.55 -2.01
N MET A 176 -26.31 10.48 -1.19
CA MET A 176 -27.04 11.63 -1.70
C MET A 176 -26.05 12.62 -2.36
N THR A 177 -26.31 12.99 -3.59
CA THR A 177 -25.55 14.01 -4.33
C THR A 177 -26.48 15.18 -4.69
N ARG A 178 -25.94 16.25 -5.25
CA ARG A 178 -26.74 17.37 -5.77
C ARG A 178 -27.70 16.94 -6.90
N GLN A 179 -27.41 15.81 -7.57
CA GLN A 179 -28.20 15.26 -8.68
C GLN A 179 -29.18 14.17 -8.22
N GLY A 180 -29.24 13.88 -6.90
CA GLY A 180 -30.08 12.85 -6.31
C GLY A 180 -29.30 11.70 -5.68
N MET A 181 -30.01 10.62 -5.34
CA MET A 181 -29.41 9.41 -4.76
C MET A 181 -28.61 8.66 -5.83
N GLN A 182 -27.31 8.46 -5.59
CA GLN A 182 -26.45 7.61 -6.40
C GLN A 182 -26.09 6.35 -5.63
N SER A 183 -26.24 5.19 -6.29
CA SER A 183 -25.87 3.89 -5.75
C SER A 183 -24.57 3.41 -6.38
N TYR A 184 -23.71 2.84 -5.57
CA TYR A 184 -22.41 2.29 -5.97
C TYR A 184 -22.39 0.81 -5.64
N GLU A 185 -22.01 0.01 -6.61
CA GLU A 185 -21.88 -1.44 -6.42
C GLU A 185 -20.67 -1.78 -5.56
N SER A 186 -20.68 -2.99 -4.99
CA SER A 186 -19.52 -3.52 -4.29
C SER A 186 -18.37 -3.76 -5.27
N ILE A 187 -17.15 -3.52 -4.78
CA ILE A 187 -15.93 -3.90 -5.50
C ILE A 187 -15.27 -4.99 -4.67
N PRO A 188 -15.14 -6.23 -5.18
CA PRO A 188 -14.40 -7.28 -4.51
C PRO A 188 -12.89 -7.11 -4.71
N ALA A 189 -12.11 -7.62 -3.77
CA ALA A 189 -10.69 -7.89 -4.01
C ALA A 189 -10.58 -8.97 -5.10
N GLN A 190 -9.58 -8.87 -5.98
CA GLN A 190 -9.47 -9.74 -7.15
C GLN A 190 -8.04 -9.90 -7.65
N PHE A 191 -7.80 -11.01 -8.34
CA PHE A 191 -6.59 -11.14 -9.12
C PHE A 191 -6.64 -10.25 -10.37
N VAL A 192 -5.52 -9.59 -10.64
CA VAL A 192 -5.25 -8.85 -11.87
C VAL A 192 -4.08 -9.54 -12.56
N GLU A 193 -4.15 -9.69 -13.88
CA GLU A 193 -3.08 -10.27 -14.68
C GLU A 193 -2.51 -9.18 -15.59
N THR A 194 -1.20 -9.01 -15.56
CA THR A 194 -0.45 -8.06 -16.39
C THR A 194 0.46 -8.84 -17.31
N THR A 195 0.29 -8.66 -18.60
CA THR A 195 1.15 -9.27 -19.62
C THR A 195 2.49 -8.56 -19.71
N GLU A 196 3.51 -9.21 -20.28
CA GLU A 196 4.80 -8.58 -20.55
C GLU A 196 4.68 -7.33 -21.44
N ALA A 197 3.80 -7.36 -22.42
CA ALA A 197 3.57 -6.22 -23.30
C ALA A 197 2.96 -5.02 -22.55
N GLU A 198 2.02 -5.27 -21.65
CA GLU A 198 1.42 -4.23 -20.79
C GLU A 198 2.45 -3.65 -19.83
N ALA A 199 3.23 -4.49 -19.14
CA ALA A 199 4.27 -4.04 -18.23
C ALA A 199 5.34 -3.18 -18.94
N ASN A 200 5.78 -3.58 -20.13
CA ASN A 200 6.72 -2.81 -20.92
C ASN A 200 6.14 -1.50 -21.47
N TYR A 201 4.85 -1.45 -21.72
CA TYR A 201 4.15 -0.25 -22.22
C TYR A 201 3.85 0.75 -21.11
N TRP A 202 3.59 0.28 -19.88
CA TRP A 202 3.07 1.10 -18.79
C TRP A 202 3.88 2.38 -18.48
N PRO A 203 5.23 2.35 -18.37
CA PRO A 203 6.02 3.55 -18.11
C PRO A 203 5.85 4.63 -19.19
N TYR A 204 5.74 4.23 -20.46
CA TYR A 204 5.51 5.17 -21.56
C TYR A 204 4.10 5.77 -21.50
N TYR A 205 3.11 4.94 -21.13
CA TYR A 205 1.75 5.40 -20.93
C TYR A 205 1.69 6.46 -19.82
N GLN A 206 2.34 6.21 -18.68
CA GLN A 206 2.41 7.17 -17.57
C GLN A 206 3.13 8.47 -17.97
N CYS A 207 4.22 8.40 -18.70
CA CYS A 207 4.91 9.60 -19.22
C CYS A 207 3.99 10.48 -20.09
N ILE A 208 3.08 9.86 -20.86
CA ILE A 208 2.17 10.57 -21.75
C ILE A 208 0.96 11.12 -21.00
N THR A 209 0.33 10.31 -20.15
CA THR A 209 -0.90 10.68 -19.42
C THR A 209 -0.64 11.53 -18.19
N GLY A 210 0.55 11.40 -17.58
CA GLY A 210 0.86 11.97 -16.27
C GLY A 210 0.15 11.25 -15.13
N ASP A 211 0.34 11.76 -13.93
CA ASP A 211 -0.35 11.32 -12.71
C ASP A 211 -0.79 12.53 -11.87
N SER A 212 -2.08 12.83 -11.91
CA SER A 212 -2.65 13.96 -11.17
C SER A 212 -2.61 13.72 -9.65
N THR A 213 -2.57 12.44 -9.20
CA THR A 213 -2.52 12.08 -7.78
C THR A 213 -1.16 12.48 -7.18
N ASP A 214 -0.11 12.34 -7.95
CA ASP A 214 1.26 12.71 -7.56
C ASP A 214 1.69 14.10 -8.06
N GLY A 215 0.79 14.80 -8.72
CA GLY A 215 1.05 16.15 -9.25
C GLY A 215 1.94 16.16 -10.49
N ILE A 216 2.03 15.04 -11.22
CA ILE A 216 2.83 14.89 -12.43
C ILE A 216 1.97 15.23 -13.66
N PRO A 217 2.27 16.30 -14.39
CA PRO A 217 1.53 16.65 -15.59
C PRO A 217 1.86 15.67 -16.72
N GLY A 218 0.83 15.24 -17.46
CA GLY A 218 1.03 14.52 -18.71
C GLY A 218 1.48 15.40 -19.87
N ALA A 219 1.66 14.79 -21.04
CA ALA A 219 1.99 15.49 -22.26
C ALA A 219 0.85 16.44 -22.65
N LYS A 220 1.18 17.69 -23.01
CA LYS A 220 0.19 18.72 -23.36
C LYS A 220 -0.68 18.29 -24.55
N GLY A 221 -1.99 18.23 -24.34
CA GLY A 221 -2.97 17.88 -25.38
C GLY A 221 -3.26 16.38 -25.49
N VAL A 222 -2.79 15.59 -24.55
CA VAL A 222 -3.09 14.17 -24.40
C VAL A 222 -3.82 13.99 -23.06
N GLY A 223 -5.03 13.43 -23.05
CA GLY A 223 -5.86 13.22 -21.84
C GLY A 223 -7.21 13.86 -21.97
#